data_8f2e16ee32238d3c691688853d00ac05
#
_entry.id   8f2e16ee32238d3c691688853d00ac05
#
_cell.length_a   1.000
_cell.length_b   1.000
_cell.length_c   1.000
_cell.angle_alpha   90.00
_cell.angle_beta   90.00
_cell.angle_gamma   90.00
#
_symmetry.space_group_name_H-M   'P 1'
#
loop_
_entity.id
_entity.type
_entity.pdbx_description
1 polymer ?
#
loop_
_entity_poly.entity_id
_entity_poly.type
_entity_poly.pdbx_seq_one_letter_code
_entity_poly.pdbx_strand_id
1 'polypeptide(L)'
;MEDPIIHFYETFLSEYDPKLRKARGVWYTPQPVVTFIVRAVDDILKTEFNLPRGLADTSKIKKKVELQGTKGKHEKEFHRVQILDPATGTGTFLTEVVKQIYKTFEGQQGIWSNYVEMHLLPRLNGFELLMASYAMAHLKLNLLLTETGFKPTSNQQRLRVFLTNSLEEYHPHTGTLFASWLSNEADEANLIKRDVPVMCVIGNPPYSVSSAN
;
A
#
# COMPACT_ATOMS: atom_id res chain seq x y z
N MET A 1 3.05 18.96 -12.77
CA MET A 1 4.35 18.42 -13.18
C MET A 1 4.17 16.91 -13.18
N GLU A 2 4.35 16.26 -14.32
CA GLU A 2 4.25 14.80 -14.43
C GLU A 2 5.42 14.16 -13.65
N ASP A 3 5.15 13.04 -13.00
CA ASP A 3 6.16 12.31 -12.23
C ASP A 3 7.19 11.69 -13.21
N PRO A 4 8.45 12.14 -13.25
CA PRO A 4 9.42 11.71 -14.25
C PRO A 4 9.73 10.21 -14.14
N ILE A 5 9.56 9.62 -12.97
CA ILE A 5 9.77 8.18 -12.73
C ILE A 5 8.66 7.36 -13.38
N ILE A 6 7.41 7.83 -13.28
CA ILE A 6 6.27 7.20 -13.97
C ILE A 6 6.46 7.26 -15.48
N HIS A 7 6.83 8.44 -15.99
CA HIS A 7 7.05 8.62 -17.43
C HIS A 7 8.17 7.71 -17.96
N PHE A 8 9.28 7.62 -17.21
CA PHE A 8 10.36 6.68 -17.55
C PHE A 8 9.88 5.23 -17.56
N TYR A 9 9.14 4.81 -16.54
CA TYR A 9 8.64 3.44 -16.43
C TYR A 9 7.60 3.11 -17.50
N GLU A 10 6.70 4.04 -17.83
CA GLU A 10 5.72 3.88 -18.90
C GLU A 10 6.38 3.79 -20.27
N THR A 11 7.37 4.65 -20.53
CA THR A 11 8.15 4.62 -21.77
C THR A 11 8.92 3.30 -21.85
N PHE A 12 9.58 2.88 -20.77
CA PHE A 12 10.26 1.60 -20.71
C PHE A 12 9.35 0.40 -20.98
N LEU A 13 8.18 0.32 -20.33
CA LEU A 13 7.23 -0.76 -20.56
C LEU A 13 6.59 -0.71 -21.96
N SER A 14 6.36 0.47 -22.51
CA SER A 14 5.81 0.61 -23.86
C SER A 14 6.78 0.13 -24.94
N GLU A 15 8.07 0.31 -24.72
CA GLU A 15 9.14 -0.14 -25.63
C GLU A 15 9.53 -1.60 -25.41
N TYR A 16 9.57 -2.05 -24.13
CA TYR A 16 10.08 -3.36 -23.77
C TYR A 16 9.06 -4.48 -23.98
N ASP A 17 7.79 -4.29 -23.60
CA ASP A 17 6.74 -5.30 -23.82
C ASP A 17 5.32 -4.70 -23.90
N PRO A 18 4.93 -4.15 -25.08
CA PRO A 18 3.60 -3.59 -25.30
C PRO A 18 2.46 -4.63 -25.14
N LYS A 19 2.77 -5.92 -25.42
CA LYS A 19 1.77 -7.00 -25.32
C LYS A 19 1.51 -7.34 -23.84
N LEU A 20 2.54 -7.38 -23.03
CA LEU A 20 2.42 -7.63 -21.59
C LEU A 20 1.65 -6.50 -20.89
N ARG A 21 1.92 -5.23 -21.27
CA ARG A 21 1.19 -4.06 -20.78
C ARG A 21 -0.31 -4.18 -21.05
N LYS A 22 -0.68 -4.53 -22.29
CA LYS A 22 -2.07 -4.68 -22.71
C LYS A 22 -2.74 -5.91 -22.08
N ALA A 23 -2.04 -7.04 -22.01
CA ALA A 23 -2.57 -8.29 -21.47
C ALA A 23 -2.81 -8.26 -19.96
N ARG A 24 -2.05 -7.45 -19.23
CA ARG A 24 -2.14 -7.34 -17.76
C ARG A 24 -2.86 -6.09 -17.28
N GLY A 25 -3.45 -5.30 -18.18
CA GLY A 25 -4.26 -4.14 -17.83
C GLY A 25 -3.49 -3.07 -17.05
N VAL A 26 -2.17 -2.91 -17.30
CA VAL A 26 -1.35 -1.90 -16.63
C VAL A 26 -1.68 -0.53 -17.21
N TRP A 27 -2.73 0.10 -16.68
CA TRP A 27 -3.16 1.44 -17.06
C TRP A 27 -2.86 2.41 -15.94
N TYR A 28 -2.20 3.48 -16.29
CA TYR A 28 -1.93 4.58 -15.39
C TYR A 28 -3.22 5.35 -15.06
N THR A 29 -3.43 5.63 -13.78
CA THR A 29 -4.53 6.49 -13.35
C THR A 29 -4.06 7.95 -13.36
N PRO A 30 -4.74 8.86 -14.10
CA PRO A 30 -4.37 10.27 -14.13
C PRO A 30 -4.32 10.88 -12.74
N GLN A 31 -3.27 11.66 -12.45
CA GLN A 31 -3.04 12.26 -11.12
C GLN A 31 -4.26 13.04 -10.57
N PRO A 32 -5.01 13.82 -11.37
CA PRO A 32 -6.20 14.50 -10.84
C PRO A 32 -7.26 13.53 -10.29
N VAL A 33 -7.43 12.35 -10.93
CA VAL A 33 -8.37 11.31 -10.47
C VAL A 33 -7.89 10.69 -9.17
N VAL A 34 -6.60 10.36 -9.09
CA VAL A 34 -5.99 9.82 -7.86
C VAL A 34 -6.16 10.79 -6.69
N THR A 35 -5.82 12.07 -6.92
CA THR A 35 -5.95 13.12 -5.91
C THR A 35 -7.40 13.32 -5.46
N PHE A 36 -8.35 13.30 -6.40
CA PHE A 36 -9.77 13.38 -6.09
C PHE A 36 -10.24 12.21 -5.22
N ILE A 37 -9.89 10.98 -5.58
CA ILE A 37 -10.29 9.78 -4.84
C ILE A 37 -9.71 9.80 -3.43
N VAL A 38 -8.43 10.10 -3.27
CA VAL A 38 -7.77 10.15 -1.95
C VAL A 38 -8.39 11.22 -1.05
N ARG A 39 -8.67 12.40 -1.59
CA ARG A 39 -9.36 13.46 -0.84
C ARG A 39 -10.78 13.08 -0.47
N ALA A 40 -11.54 12.47 -1.37
CA ALA A 40 -12.89 12.00 -1.09
C ALA A 40 -12.92 10.97 0.06
N VAL A 41 -11.97 10.03 0.07
CA VAL A 41 -11.82 9.08 1.19
C VAL A 41 -11.49 9.79 2.49
N ASP A 42 -10.57 10.76 2.47
CA ASP A 42 -10.21 11.56 3.66
C ASP A 42 -11.43 12.32 4.22
N ASP A 43 -12.23 12.93 3.34
CA ASP A 43 -13.45 13.65 3.73
C ASP A 43 -14.52 12.70 4.28
N ILE A 44 -14.77 11.56 3.65
CA ILE A 44 -15.72 10.53 4.12
C ILE A 44 -15.32 10.02 5.52
N LEU A 45 -14.03 9.77 5.76
CA LEU A 45 -13.55 9.36 7.07
C LEU A 45 -13.87 10.42 8.14
N LYS A 46 -13.79 11.70 7.80
CA LYS A 46 -14.10 12.80 8.72
C LYS A 46 -15.60 12.95 8.96
N THR A 47 -16.42 12.91 7.91
CA THR A 47 -17.84 13.21 7.97
C THR A 47 -18.69 12.02 8.41
N GLU A 48 -18.46 10.84 7.84
CA GLU A 48 -19.31 9.67 8.05
C GLU A 48 -18.81 8.74 9.16
N PHE A 49 -17.48 8.72 9.39
CA PHE A 49 -16.87 7.82 10.37
C PHE A 49 -16.44 8.51 11.68
N ASN A 50 -16.70 9.80 11.83
CA ASN A 50 -16.32 10.60 12.99
C ASN A 50 -14.82 10.49 13.33
N LEU A 51 -13.98 10.58 12.31
CA LEU A 51 -12.52 10.56 12.43
C LEU A 51 -11.96 11.95 12.05
N PRO A 52 -11.87 12.90 12.97
CA PRO A 52 -11.53 14.30 12.64
C PRO A 52 -10.21 14.46 11.89
N ARG A 53 -9.27 13.51 12.05
CA ARG A 53 -7.98 13.50 11.33
C ARG A 53 -8.04 12.72 10.01
N GLY A 54 -9.20 12.15 9.63
CA GLY A 54 -9.38 11.41 8.38
C GLY A 54 -8.33 10.32 8.18
N LEU A 55 -7.64 10.35 7.03
CA LEU A 55 -6.54 9.43 6.72
C LEU A 55 -5.37 9.52 7.71
N ALA A 56 -5.19 10.64 8.42
CA ALA A 56 -4.14 10.82 9.42
C ALA A 56 -4.52 10.31 10.82
N ASP A 57 -5.70 9.69 10.99
CA ASP A 57 -6.17 9.17 12.28
C ASP A 57 -5.22 8.11 12.85
N THR A 58 -4.97 8.17 14.16
CA THR A 58 -4.07 7.26 14.87
C THR A 58 -4.78 6.37 15.86
N SER A 59 -6.11 6.47 15.95
CA SER A 59 -6.91 5.65 16.87
C SER A 59 -6.77 4.16 16.55
N LYS A 60 -6.87 3.33 17.60
CA LYS A 60 -6.70 1.89 17.50
C LYS A 60 -7.96 1.17 17.97
N ILE A 61 -8.16 -0.04 17.44
CA ILE A 61 -9.18 -0.98 17.85
C ILE A 61 -8.53 -2.30 18.25
N LYS A 62 -9.16 -3.01 19.17
CA LYS A 62 -8.77 -4.36 19.55
C LYS A 62 -9.61 -5.38 18.79
N LYS A 63 -8.95 -6.37 18.19
CA LYS A 63 -9.60 -7.47 17.48
C LYS A 63 -8.97 -8.80 17.89
N LYS A 64 -9.81 -9.82 18.05
CA LYS A 64 -9.34 -11.19 18.30
C LYS A 64 -8.96 -11.82 16.96
N VAL A 65 -7.69 -12.20 16.82
CA VAL A 65 -7.11 -12.85 15.63
C VAL A 65 -6.49 -14.18 15.99
N GLU A 66 -6.45 -15.10 15.04
CA GLU A 66 -5.72 -16.36 15.17
C GLU A 66 -4.27 -16.13 14.73
N LEU A 67 -3.34 -16.31 15.66
CA LEU A 67 -1.92 -16.21 15.34
C LEU A 67 -1.41 -17.58 14.86
N GLN A 68 -0.64 -17.59 13.77
CA GLN A 68 0.01 -18.81 13.28
C GLN A 68 0.84 -19.47 14.39
N GLY A 69 0.66 -20.78 14.56
CA GLY A 69 1.41 -21.56 15.55
C GLY A 69 0.88 -21.48 16.99
N THR A 70 -0.19 -20.75 17.25
CA THR A 70 -0.82 -20.70 18.59
C THR A 70 -2.25 -21.22 18.54
N LYS A 71 -2.66 -21.94 19.61
CA LYS A 71 -4.05 -22.36 19.75
C LYS A 71 -4.88 -21.22 20.35
N GLY A 72 -5.98 -20.86 19.67
CA GLY A 72 -6.94 -19.89 20.15
C GLY A 72 -6.77 -18.48 19.57
N LYS A 73 -7.76 -17.62 19.87
CA LYS A 73 -7.78 -16.23 19.41
C LYS A 73 -7.07 -15.33 20.43
N HIS A 74 -6.14 -14.53 19.95
CA HIS A 74 -5.40 -13.54 20.74
C HIS A 74 -5.86 -12.13 20.43
N GLU A 75 -5.99 -11.30 21.45
CA GLU A 75 -6.34 -9.90 21.28
C GLU A 75 -5.13 -9.12 20.74
N LYS A 76 -5.32 -8.45 19.60
CA LYS A 76 -4.30 -7.62 18.94
C LYS A 76 -4.87 -6.24 18.64
N GLU A 77 -4.05 -5.21 18.82
CA GLU A 77 -4.39 -3.84 18.47
C GLU A 77 -4.06 -3.56 17.00
N PHE A 78 -5.00 -2.91 16.32
CA PHE A 78 -4.82 -2.43 14.95
C PHE A 78 -5.21 -0.95 14.89
N HIS A 79 -4.55 -0.19 14.01
CA HIS A 79 -5.06 1.13 13.67
C HIS A 79 -6.46 1.00 13.07
N ARG A 80 -7.36 1.87 13.48
CA ARG A 80 -8.74 1.89 12.98
C ARG A 80 -8.78 2.15 11.48
N VAL A 81 -7.99 3.11 11.00
CA VAL A 81 -7.84 3.39 9.57
C VAL A 81 -6.70 2.53 9.00
N GLN A 82 -7.02 1.36 8.49
CA GLN A 82 -6.12 0.49 7.72
C GLN A 82 -6.37 0.73 6.23
N ILE A 83 -5.32 1.02 5.49
CA ILE A 83 -5.37 1.36 4.06
C ILE A 83 -4.77 0.21 3.26
N LEU A 84 -5.45 -0.21 2.21
CA LEU A 84 -4.98 -1.23 1.27
C LEU A 84 -5.18 -0.76 -0.17
N ASP A 85 -4.10 -0.78 -0.93
CA ASP A 85 -4.14 -0.76 -2.39
C ASP A 85 -3.91 -2.19 -2.91
N PRO A 86 -4.95 -2.89 -3.40
CA PRO A 86 -4.85 -4.29 -3.81
C PRO A 86 -4.19 -4.47 -5.19
N ALA A 87 -3.91 -3.38 -5.91
CA ALA A 87 -3.26 -3.36 -7.22
C ALA A 87 -2.34 -2.15 -7.32
N THR A 88 -1.33 -2.14 -6.46
CA THR A 88 -0.48 -0.98 -6.15
C THR A 88 0.18 -0.35 -7.37
N GLY A 89 0.48 -1.14 -8.41
CA GLY A 89 1.21 -0.65 -9.57
C GLY A 89 2.54 -0.04 -9.14
N THR A 90 2.81 1.16 -9.62
CA THR A 90 4.00 1.93 -9.21
C THR A 90 3.80 2.74 -7.92
N GLY A 91 2.77 2.45 -7.14
CA GLY A 91 2.52 3.09 -5.84
C GLY A 91 1.81 4.45 -5.91
N THR A 92 1.13 4.77 -6.99
CA THR A 92 0.55 6.10 -7.23
C THR A 92 -0.50 6.48 -6.18
N PHE A 93 -1.41 5.59 -5.82
CA PHE A 93 -2.40 5.85 -4.77
C PHE A 93 -1.75 5.96 -3.39
N LEU A 94 -0.84 5.04 -3.05
CA LEU A 94 -0.17 5.05 -1.75
C LEU A 94 0.68 6.32 -1.55
N THR A 95 1.38 6.78 -2.60
CA THR A 95 2.13 8.05 -2.53
C THR A 95 1.21 9.25 -2.35
N GLU A 96 0.06 9.29 -3.01
CA GLU A 96 -0.91 10.37 -2.81
C GLU A 96 -1.52 10.36 -1.40
N VAL A 97 -1.79 9.16 -0.84
CA VAL A 97 -2.21 9.03 0.56
C VAL A 97 -1.16 9.61 1.50
N VAL A 98 0.12 9.28 1.31
CA VAL A 98 1.22 9.86 2.11
C VAL A 98 1.26 11.37 1.99
N LYS A 99 1.14 11.93 0.78
CA LYS A 99 1.09 13.38 0.54
C LYS A 99 -0.10 14.03 1.23
N GLN A 100 -1.29 13.44 1.15
CA GLN A 100 -2.50 13.96 1.80
C GLN A 100 -2.35 13.98 3.32
N ILE A 101 -1.80 12.91 3.90
CA ILE A 101 -1.50 12.84 5.33
C ILE A 101 -0.44 13.88 5.72
N TYR A 102 0.66 14.00 4.95
CA TYR A 102 1.76 14.92 5.26
C TYR A 102 1.31 16.38 5.32
N LYS A 103 0.34 16.80 4.50
CA LYS A 103 -0.25 18.13 4.58
C LYS A 103 -0.78 18.48 5.98
N THR A 104 -1.28 17.49 6.73
CA THR A 104 -1.78 17.70 8.08
C THR A 104 -0.66 17.97 9.11
N PHE A 105 0.60 17.79 8.70
CA PHE A 105 1.79 18.06 9.53
C PHE A 105 2.53 19.35 9.14
N GLU A 106 1.94 20.19 8.28
CA GLU A 106 2.48 21.52 8.01
C GLU A 106 2.64 22.30 9.30
N GLY A 107 3.86 22.84 9.54
CA GLY A 107 4.21 23.50 10.81
C GLY A 107 4.55 22.56 11.97
N GLN A 108 4.45 21.23 11.80
CA GLN A 108 4.70 20.22 12.83
C GLN A 108 5.69 19.13 12.37
N GLN A 109 6.63 19.48 11.52
CA GLN A 109 7.58 18.53 10.92
C GLN A 109 8.41 17.76 11.96
N GLY A 110 8.60 18.33 13.16
CA GLY A 110 9.36 17.68 14.23
C GLY A 110 8.79 16.34 14.73
N ILE A 111 7.48 16.14 14.57
CA ILE A 111 6.83 14.87 14.98
C ILE A 111 6.58 13.93 13.81
N TRP A 112 6.89 14.33 12.57
CA TRP A 112 6.58 13.57 11.37
C TRP A 112 7.26 12.19 11.34
N SER A 113 8.57 12.13 11.64
CA SER A 113 9.30 10.85 11.63
C SER A 113 8.71 9.84 12.61
N ASN A 114 8.37 10.29 13.82
CA ASN A 114 7.70 9.42 14.79
C ASN A 114 6.32 8.97 14.33
N TYR A 115 5.55 9.87 13.70
CA TYR A 115 4.25 9.51 13.15
C TYR A 115 4.37 8.48 12.02
N VAL A 116 5.34 8.64 11.12
CA VAL A 116 5.58 7.67 10.03
C VAL A 116 5.87 6.29 10.60
N GLU A 117 6.80 6.18 11.55
CA GLU A 117 7.15 4.88 12.14
C GLU A 117 6.00 4.24 12.91
N MET A 118 5.36 5.00 13.79
CA MET A 118 4.39 4.44 14.73
C MET A 118 2.99 4.30 14.14
N HIS A 119 2.65 5.08 13.12
CA HIS A 119 1.27 5.16 12.64
C HIS A 119 1.09 5.01 11.14
N LEU A 120 2.02 5.49 10.29
CA LEU A 120 1.84 5.41 8.85
C LEU A 120 2.26 4.04 8.31
N LEU A 121 3.51 3.63 8.51
CA LEU A 121 4.05 2.37 7.98
C LEU A 121 3.26 1.13 8.42
N PRO A 122 2.77 1.02 9.68
CA PRO A 122 2.04 -0.17 10.10
C PRO A 122 0.67 -0.37 9.45
N ARG A 123 0.12 0.63 8.77
CA ARG A 123 -1.26 0.62 8.27
C ARG A 123 -1.42 0.99 6.79
N LEU A 124 -0.32 1.31 6.11
CA LEU A 124 -0.28 1.59 4.68
C LEU A 124 0.16 0.32 3.94
N ASN A 125 -0.80 -0.40 3.37
CA ASN A 125 -0.58 -1.71 2.77
C ASN A 125 -0.80 -1.66 1.26
N GLY A 126 0.02 -2.41 0.52
CA GLY A 126 -0.11 -2.56 -0.92
C GLY A 126 0.17 -3.98 -1.37
N PHE A 127 -0.56 -4.45 -2.40
CA PHE A 127 -0.30 -5.71 -3.07
C PHE A 127 0.03 -5.46 -4.53
N GLU A 128 1.07 -6.10 -5.03
CA GLU A 128 1.49 -6.00 -6.42
C GLU A 128 1.95 -7.37 -6.94
N LEU A 129 1.54 -7.71 -8.14
CA LEU A 129 1.87 -8.99 -8.77
C LEU A 129 3.17 -8.92 -9.57
N LEU A 130 3.51 -7.75 -10.12
CA LEU A 130 4.63 -7.57 -11.02
C LEU A 130 5.86 -7.05 -10.28
N MET A 131 6.96 -7.79 -10.35
CA MET A 131 8.22 -7.44 -9.66
C MET A 131 8.71 -6.01 -10.02
N ALA A 132 8.61 -5.61 -11.29
CA ALA A 132 9.06 -4.29 -11.71
C ALA A 132 8.21 -3.17 -11.10
N SER A 133 6.88 -3.31 -11.11
CA SER A 133 5.96 -2.36 -10.47
C SER A 133 6.17 -2.31 -8.95
N TYR A 134 6.34 -3.46 -8.31
CA TYR A 134 6.67 -3.59 -6.90
C TYR A 134 7.95 -2.81 -6.53
N ALA A 135 9.04 -3.01 -7.29
CA ALA A 135 10.29 -2.30 -7.06
C ALA A 135 10.12 -0.78 -7.23
N MET A 136 9.36 -0.35 -8.23
CA MET A 136 9.06 1.06 -8.46
C MET A 136 8.20 1.67 -7.35
N ALA A 137 7.23 0.95 -6.83
CA ALA A 137 6.41 1.41 -5.69
C ALA A 137 7.28 1.63 -4.45
N HIS A 138 8.18 0.70 -4.14
CA HIS A 138 9.15 0.85 -3.04
C HIS A 138 10.06 2.05 -3.24
N LEU A 139 10.61 2.22 -4.45
CA LEU A 139 11.47 3.37 -4.77
C LEU A 139 10.73 4.69 -4.57
N LYS A 140 9.53 4.85 -5.15
CA LYS A 140 8.74 6.08 -5.07
C LYS A 140 8.34 6.43 -3.63
N LEU A 141 7.87 5.45 -2.87
CA LEU A 141 7.49 5.66 -1.48
C LEU A 141 8.71 6.05 -0.63
N ASN A 142 9.85 5.40 -0.81
CA ASN A 142 11.08 5.76 -0.11
C ASN A 142 11.57 7.17 -0.46
N LEU A 143 11.56 7.54 -1.74
CA LEU A 143 11.93 8.89 -2.18
C LEU A 143 10.99 9.94 -1.56
N LEU A 144 9.68 9.72 -1.62
CA LEU A 144 8.70 10.63 -1.02
C LEU A 144 8.90 10.78 0.48
N LEU A 145 9.11 9.69 1.22
CA LEU A 145 9.37 9.76 2.66
C LEU A 145 10.66 10.54 2.94
N THR A 146 11.71 10.34 2.15
CA THR A 146 12.96 11.10 2.27
C THR A 146 12.74 12.60 1.99
N GLU A 147 12.01 12.93 0.93
CA GLU A 147 11.67 14.32 0.57
C GLU A 147 10.84 15.03 1.65
N THR A 148 9.97 14.30 2.35
CA THR A 148 9.19 14.82 3.48
C THR A 148 10.02 14.97 4.77
N GLY A 149 11.30 14.62 4.75
CA GLY A 149 12.21 14.73 5.89
C GLY A 149 12.09 13.59 6.89
N PHE A 150 11.48 12.46 6.49
CA PHE A 150 11.44 11.27 7.33
C PHE A 150 12.84 10.73 7.58
N LYS A 151 13.16 10.50 8.85
CA LYS A 151 14.42 9.89 9.30
C LYS A 151 14.08 8.68 10.15
N PRO A 152 14.34 7.44 9.66
CA PRO A 152 14.06 6.23 10.43
C PRO A 152 14.93 6.21 11.70
N THR A 153 14.30 5.87 12.82
CA THR A 153 14.98 5.70 14.11
C THR A 153 15.35 4.25 14.38
N SER A 154 14.68 3.31 13.69
CA SER A 154 14.95 1.88 13.77
C SER A 154 15.00 1.24 12.38
N ASN A 155 15.85 0.21 12.22
CA ASN A 155 15.91 -0.59 11.00
C ASN A 155 14.81 -1.66 10.90
N GLN A 156 13.82 -1.64 11.80
CA GLN A 156 12.85 -2.72 11.93
C GLN A 156 11.56 -2.52 11.13
N GLN A 157 11.29 -1.31 10.67
CA GLN A 157 10.05 -1.04 9.94
C GLN A 157 10.31 -0.88 8.45
N ARG A 158 9.60 -1.65 7.65
CA ARG A 158 9.64 -1.59 6.20
C ARG A 158 8.31 -1.08 5.64
N LEU A 159 8.35 -0.61 4.40
CA LEU A 159 7.16 -0.38 3.60
C LEU A 159 6.38 -1.70 3.44
N ARG A 160 5.07 -1.64 3.66
CA ARG A 160 4.19 -2.81 3.59
C ARG A 160 3.56 -2.94 2.19
N VAL A 161 4.40 -2.88 1.18
CA VAL A 161 4.05 -3.29 -0.18
C VAL A 161 4.60 -4.69 -0.39
N PHE A 162 3.74 -5.62 -0.81
CA PHE A 162 4.04 -7.04 -0.88
C PHE A 162 3.90 -7.55 -2.31
N LEU A 163 4.85 -8.39 -2.73
CA LEU A 163 4.79 -9.07 -4.01
C LEU A 163 3.86 -10.29 -3.89
N THR A 164 2.59 -10.12 -4.24
CA THR A 164 1.57 -11.15 -4.07
C THR A 164 0.40 -10.97 -5.04
N ASN A 165 -0.31 -12.06 -5.34
CA ASN A 165 -1.61 -11.98 -5.98
C ASN A 165 -2.66 -11.58 -4.92
N SER A 166 -3.41 -10.51 -5.16
CA SER A 166 -4.42 -10.00 -4.22
C SER A 166 -5.59 -10.96 -4.02
N LEU A 167 -5.89 -11.79 -5.02
CA LEU A 167 -7.06 -12.67 -5.08
C LEU A 167 -6.80 -14.09 -4.58
N GLU A 168 -5.53 -14.46 -4.37
CA GLU A 168 -5.14 -15.81 -4.00
C GLU A 168 -4.46 -15.84 -2.65
N GLU A 169 -4.72 -16.87 -1.86
CA GLU A 169 -3.89 -17.22 -0.73
C GLU A 169 -2.60 -17.87 -1.24
N TYR A 170 -1.47 -17.46 -0.70
CA TYR A 170 -0.20 -18.06 -1.06
C TYR A 170 -0.02 -19.42 -0.39
N HIS A 171 0.30 -20.43 -1.19
CA HIS A 171 0.75 -21.74 -0.71
C HIS A 171 2.28 -21.81 -0.89
N PRO A 172 3.06 -21.97 0.19
CA PRO A 172 4.51 -21.98 0.09
C PRO A 172 5.01 -23.16 -0.73
N HIS A 173 5.72 -22.88 -1.82
CA HIS A 173 6.53 -23.89 -2.51
C HIS A 173 7.88 -24.00 -1.81
N THR A 174 8.12 -25.10 -1.12
CA THR A 174 9.35 -25.38 -0.39
C THR A 174 10.50 -25.70 -1.35
N GLY A 175 11.66 -25.03 -1.22
CA GLY A 175 12.88 -25.54 -1.82
C GLY A 175 14.07 -24.64 -2.10
N THR A 176 13.98 -23.30 -2.04
CA THR A 176 15.14 -22.43 -2.30
C THR A 176 15.19 -21.24 -1.36
N LEU A 177 16.37 -20.61 -1.16
CA LEU A 177 16.54 -19.39 -0.34
C LEU A 177 15.67 -18.22 -0.86
N PHE A 178 15.48 -18.14 -2.16
CA PHE A 178 14.59 -17.17 -2.79
C PHE A 178 13.11 -17.47 -2.47
N ALA A 179 12.75 -18.75 -2.40
CA ALA A 179 11.41 -19.18 -1.98
C ALA A 179 11.12 -18.85 -0.52
N SER A 180 12.13 -18.86 0.37
CA SER A 180 11.92 -18.48 1.78
C SER A 180 11.64 -16.99 1.95
N TRP A 181 12.28 -16.13 1.17
CA TRP A 181 12.00 -14.70 1.18
C TRP A 181 10.59 -14.40 0.63
N LEU A 182 10.21 -15.00 -0.50
CA LEU A 182 8.86 -14.90 -1.05
C LEU A 182 7.81 -15.47 -0.09
N SER A 183 8.15 -16.51 0.68
CA SER A 183 7.26 -17.08 1.70
C SER A 183 6.97 -16.08 2.81
N ASN A 184 7.99 -15.39 3.34
CA ASN A 184 7.80 -14.38 4.39
C ASN A 184 6.94 -13.19 3.90
N GLU A 185 7.17 -12.72 2.67
CA GLU A 185 6.33 -11.68 2.04
C GLU A 185 4.88 -12.13 1.93
N ALA A 186 4.67 -13.36 1.49
CA ALA A 186 3.35 -13.93 1.30
C ALA A 186 2.64 -14.17 2.64
N ASP A 187 3.34 -14.60 3.68
CA ASP A 187 2.78 -14.81 5.00
C ASP A 187 2.30 -13.50 5.62
N GLU A 188 3.09 -12.42 5.48
CA GLU A 188 2.66 -11.08 5.92
C GLU A 188 1.46 -10.56 5.09
N ALA A 189 1.46 -10.78 3.78
CA ALA A 189 0.33 -10.42 2.92
C ALA A 189 -0.94 -11.21 3.29
N ASN A 190 -0.81 -12.51 3.56
CA ASN A 190 -1.92 -13.36 4.00
C ASN A 190 -2.50 -12.92 5.35
N LEU A 191 -1.64 -12.47 6.28
CA LEU A 191 -2.10 -11.88 7.54
C LEU A 191 -3.00 -10.66 7.28
N ILE A 192 -2.61 -9.80 6.33
CA ILE A 192 -3.43 -8.63 5.96
C ILE A 192 -4.74 -9.06 5.33
N LYS A 193 -4.71 -9.99 4.38
CA LYS A 193 -5.91 -10.48 3.68
C LYS A 193 -6.93 -11.09 4.62
N ARG A 194 -6.47 -11.81 5.66
CA ARG A 194 -7.32 -12.61 6.54
C ARG A 194 -7.70 -11.90 7.85
N ASP A 195 -6.74 -11.25 8.49
CA ASP A 195 -6.86 -10.86 9.89
C ASP A 195 -6.90 -9.35 10.13
N VAL A 196 -6.27 -8.55 9.26
CA VAL A 196 -6.27 -7.10 9.42
C VAL A 196 -7.63 -6.51 9.06
N PRO A 197 -8.23 -5.69 9.95
CA PRO A 197 -9.51 -5.04 9.65
C PRO A 197 -9.30 -3.87 8.68
N VAL A 198 -9.20 -4.17 7.38
CA VAL A 198 -9.03 -3.14 6.35
C VAL A 198 -10.29 -2.29 6.29
N MET A 199 -10.13 -0.96 6.46
CA MET A 199 -11.22 0.00 6.40
C MET A 199 -11.29 0.72 5.05
N CYS A 200 -10.13 1.03 4.48
CA CYS A 200 -10.03 1.77 3.22
C CYS A 200 -9.36 0.90 2.16
N VAL A 201 -10.11 0.50 1.15
CA VAL A 201 -9.55 -0.10 -0.08
C VAL A 201 -9.54 0.98 -1.14
N ILE A 202 -8.37 1.30 -1.65
CA ILE A 202 -8.16 2.41 -2.58
C ILE A 202 -7.17 2.01 -3.66
N GLY A 203 -7.55 2.09 -4.91
CA GLY A 203 -6.69 1.67 -6.02
C GLY A 203 -7.43 1.63 -7.35
N ASN A 204 -6.73 1.26 -8.41
CA ASN A 204 -7.29 1.02 -9.73
C ASN A 204 -6.90 -0.40 -10.19
N PRO A 205 -7.67 -1.44 -9.80
CA PRO A 205 -7.35 -2.81 -10.18
C PRO A 205 -7.48 -3.01 -11.70
N PRO A 206 -6.68 -3.93 -12.29
CA PRO A 206 -6.76 -4.23 -13.70
C PRO A 206 -8.14 -4.79 -14.07
N TYR A 207 -8.64 -4.38 -15.22
CA TYR A 207 -9.90 -4.86 -15.78
C TYR A 207 -9.68 -5.37 -17.20
N SER A 208 -10.36 -6.45 -17.58
CA SER A 208 -10.35 -6.93 -18.97
C SER A 208 -11.49 -6.29 -19.76
N VAL A 209 -11.18 -5.78 -20.96
CA VAL A 209 -12.18 -5.20 -21.88
C VAL A 209 -12.95 -6.30 -22.62
N SER A 210 -12.51 -7.55 -22.55
CA SER A 210 -13.19 -8.70 -23.15
C SER A 210 -13.99 -9.43 -22.08
N SER A 211 -15.28 -9.09 -21.95
CA SER A 211 -16.23 -10.10 -21.52
C SER A 211 -16.34 -11.09 -22.69
N ALA A 212 -15.72 -12.25 -22.56
CA ALA A 212 -16.07 -13.38 -23.42
C ALA A 212 -17.51 -13.77 -23.07
N ASN A 213 -18.46 -13.44 -23.94
CA ASN A 213 -19.74 -14.11 -24.02
C ASN A 213 -19.53 -15.52 -24.58
#